data_750fd67115c07a7a3c2e2bcf3ddc5902
#
_entry.id   750fd67115c07a7a3c2e2bcf3ddc5902
#
_cell.length_a   1.000
_cell.length_b   1.000
_cell.length_c   1.000
_cell.angle_alpha   90.00
_cell.angle_beta   90.00
_cell.angle_gamma   90.00
#
_symmetry.space_group_name_H-M   'P 1'
#
loop_
_entity.id
_entity.type
_entity.pdbx_description
1 polymer ?
#
loop_
_entity_poly.entity_id
_entity_poly.type
_entity_poly.pdbx_seq_one_letter_code
_entity_poly.pdbx_strand_id
1 'polypeptide(L)'
;TSDWMFHCYLLRCSDGTFYCGHTDDLDRRLAEHQSGVCGGYAYKRRPVELAWNDAFQSRDDAKAAEKRIKGWSRAKKEALI
;
A
#
# COMPACT_ATOMS: atom_id res chain seq x y z
N THR A 1 1.37 -3.78 -20.04
CA THR A 1 1.41 -3.97 -18.61
C THR A 1 2.28 -5.15 -18.26
N SER A 2 3.08 -5.02 -17.28
CA SER A 2 3.95 -6.09 -16.84
C SER A 2 3.25 -6.89 -15.75
N ASP A 3 2.86 -8.12 -16.08
CA ASP A 3 2.29 -9.04 -15.10
C ASP A 3 3.35 -9.55 -14.12
N TRP A 4 4.59 -9.17 -14.35
CA TRP A 4 5.74 -9.65 -13.58
C TRP A 4 6.19 -8.68 -12.50
N MET A 5 5.52 -7.53 -12.39
CA MET A 5 5.91 -6.51 -11.44
C MET A 5 5.16 -6.67 -10.14
N PHE A 6 5.87 -6.43 -9.06
CA PHE A 6 5.30 -6.34 -7.72
C PHE A 6 5.30 -4.89 -7.30
N HIS A 7 4.26 -4.47 -6.60
CA HIS A 7 4.11 -3.09 -6.18
C HIS A 7 4.14 -2.99 -4.67
N CYS A 8 4.89 -2.02 -4.18
CA CYS A 8 4.78 -1.56 -2.81
C CYS A 8 3.90 -0.31 -2.85
N TYR A 9 2.91 -0.23 -1.98
CA TYR A 9 1.95 0.87 -2.02
C TYR A 9 1.74 1.45 -0.63
N LEU A 10 1.34 2.71 -0.61
CA LEU A 10 0.99 3.42 0.61
C LEU A 10 -0.42 3.98 0.44
N LEU A 11 -1.31 3.55 1.31
CA LEU A 11 -2.70 4.03 1.33
C LEU A 11 -2.88 5.06 2.42
N ARG A 12 -3.60 6.12 2.09
CA ARG A 12 -4.07 7.09 3.10
C ARG A 12 -5.48 6.71 3.51
N CYS A 13 -5.69 6.53 4.79
CA CYS A 13 -6.98 6.15 5.33
C CYS A 13 -7.81 7.38 5.70
N SER A 14 -9.13 7.19 5.90
CA SER A 14 -10.04 8.29 6.21
C SER A 14 -9.71 9.00 7.52
N ASP A 15 -9.08 8.30 8.46
CA ASP A 15 -8.68 8.87 9.75
C ASP A 15 -7.31 9.54 9.69
N GLY A 16 -6.69 9.64 8.52
CA GLY A 16 -5.40 10.27 8.34
C GLY A 16 -4.21 9.35 8.59
N THR A 17 -4.44 8.09 8.91
CA THR A 17 -3.34 7.13 9.07
C THR A 17 -2.94 6.55 7.73
N PHE A 18 -1.79 5.86 7.71
CA PHE A 18 -1.27 5.23 6.50
C PHE A 18 -1.19 3.71 6.68
N TYR A 19 -1.48 3.01 5.59
CA TYR A 19 -1.30 1.57 5.49
C TYR A 19 -0.34 1.26 4.36
N CYS A 20 0.71 0.49 4.64
CA CYS A 20 1.70 0.09 3.65
C CYS A 20 1.59 -1.41 3.39
N GLY A 21 1.65 -1.78 2.12
CA GLY A 21 1.59 -3.19 1.73
C GLY A 21 2.30 -3.43 0.41
N HIS A 22 2.27 -4.67 -0.05
CA HIS A 22 2.77 -5.04 -1.35
C HIS A 22 1.80 -5.99 -2.04
N THR A 23 1.81 -5.99 -3.36
CA THR A 23 0.92 -6.84 -4.14
C THR A 23 1.48 -7.05 -5.55
N ASP A 24 1.04 -8.11 -6.20
CA ASP A 24 1.32 -8.36 -7.62
C ASP A 24 0.22 -7.79 -8.53
N ASP A 25 -0.86 -7.28 -7.96
CA ASP A 25 -1.97 -6.68 -8.72
C ASP A 25 -2.53 -5.50 -7.91
N LEU A 26 -2.00 -4.32 -8.20
CA LEU A 26 -2.34 -3.11 -7.43
C LEU A 26 -3.81 -2.74 -7.57
N ASP A 27 -4.36 -2.78 -8.78
CA ASP A 27 -5.74 -2.39 -9.02
C ASP A 27 -6.71 -3.29 -8.27
N ARG A 28 -6.49 -4.60 -8.34
CA ARG A 28 -7.31 -5.56 -7.62
C ARG A 28 -7.20 -5.34 -6.10
N ARG A 29 -5.99 -5.13 -5.62
CA ARG A 29 -5.77 -4.95 -4.18
C ARG A 29 -6.44 -3.69 -3.65
N LEU A 30 -6.38 -2.61 -4.43
CA LEU A 30 -7.09 -1.38 -4.08
C LEU A 30 -8.60 -1.61 -4.01
N ALA A 31 -9.16 -2.30 -4.99
CA ALA A 31 -10.58 -2.61 -5.00
C ALA A 31 -10.97 -3.46 -3.79
N GLU A 32 -10.13 -4.43 -3.42
CA GLU A 32 -10.36 -5.26 -2.24
C GLU A 32 -10.36 -4.43 -0.95
N HIS A 33 -9.43 -3.50 -0.83
CA HIS A 33 -9.40 -2.62 0.34
C HIS A 33 -10.63 -1.73 0.42
N GLN A 34 -11.05 -1.16 -0.70
CA GLN A 34 -12.23 -0.28 -0.73
C GLN A 34 -13.52 -1.05 -0.45
N SER A 35 -13.64 -2.27 -0.95
CA SER A 35 -14.83 -3.08 -0.74
C SER A 35 -14.89 -3.72 0.65
N GLY A 36 -13.78 -3.76 1.36
CA GLY A 36 -13.70 -4.39 2.67
C GLY A 36 -13.46 -5.88 2.64
N VAL A 37 -13.20 -6.46 1.47
CA VAL A 37 -12.95 -7.91 1.34
C VAL A 37 -11.75 -8.35 2.14
N CYS A 38 -10.70 -7.50 2.18
CA CYS A 38 -9.50 -7.84 2.93
C CYS A 38 -9.68 -7.82 4.44
N GLY A 39 -10.65 -7.05 4.95
CA GLY A 39 -10.81 -6.85 6.38
C GLY A 39 -9.61 -6.17 7.01
N GLY A 40 -9.48 -6.28 8.33
CA GLY A 40 -8.32 -5.81 9.07
C GLY A 40 -8.21 -4.30 9.17
N TYR A 41 -6.97 -3.80 9.17
CA TYR A 41 -6.66 -2.41 9.46
C TYR A 41 -7.38 -1.43 8.53
N ALA A 42 -7.28 -1.64 7.24
CA ALA A 42 -7.85 -0.72 6.26
C ALA A 42 -9.38 -0.80 6.21
N TYR A 43 -9.96 -1.93 6.61
CA TYR A 43 -11.41 -2.13 6.58
C TYR A 43 -12.15 -1.07 7.39
N LYS A 44 -11.70 -0.86 8.62
CA LYS A 44 -12.36 0.08 9.54
C LYS A 44 -12.05 1.54 9.21
N ARG A 45 -11.07 1.78 8.36
CA ARG A 45 -10.59 3.12 8.04
C ARG A 45 -10.93 3.56 6.63
N ARG A 46 -11.90 2.89 6.00
CA ARG A 46 -12.38 3.28 4.69
C ARG A 46 -13.11 4.63 4.74
N PRO A 47 -13.13 5.39 3.68
CA PRO A 47 -12.47 5.13 2.40
C PRO A 47 -10.96 5.29 2.51
N VAL A 48 -10.25 4.51 1.71
CA VAL A 48 -8.80 4.62 1.58
C VAL A 48 -8.46 5.09 0.17
N GLU A 49 -7.32 5.76 0.02
CA GLU A 49 -6.85 6.19 -1.30
C GLU A 49 -5.40 5.84 -1.47
N LEU A 50 -5.01 5.59 -2.73
CA LEU A 50 -3.62 5.33 -3.05
C LEU A 50 -2.84 6.63 -3.00
N ALA A 51 -1.95 6.75 -2.01
CA ALA A 51 -1.14 7.94 -1.84
C ALA A 51 0.19 7.83 -2.57
N TRP A 52 0.77 6.63 -2.63
CA TRP A 52 2.05 6.40 -3.26
C TRP A 52 2.19 4.93 -3.64
N ASN A 53 2.92 4.65 -4.72
CA ASN A 53 3.30 3.28 -5.06
C ASN A 53 4.59 3.29 -5.86
N ASP A 54 5.27 2.14 -5.87
CA ASP A 54 6.44 1.92 -6.69
C ASP A 54 6.45 0.47 -7.15
N ALA A 55 7.10 0.21 -8.28
CA ALA A 55 7.12 -1.11 -8.90
C ALA A 55 8.49 -1.74 -8.71
N PHE A 56 8.50 -3.05 -8.48
CA PHE A 56 9.70 -3.84 -8.28
C PHE A 56 9.63 -5.10 -9.12
N GLN A 57 10.78 -5.63 -9.51
CA GLN A 57 10.83 -6.82 -10.36
C GLN A 57 10.64 -8.11 -9.56
N SER A 58 10.82 -8.08 -8.25
CA SER A 58 10.66 -9.25 -7.42
C SER A 58 9.79 -8.95 -6.20
N ARG A 59 9.14 -9.99 -5.70
CA ARG A 59 8.34 -9.89 -4.47
C ARG A 59 9.22 -9.52 -3.28
N ASP A 60 10.42 -10.08 -3.22
CA ASP A 60 11.34 -9.81 -2.11
C ASP A 60 11.71 -8.34 -2.04
N ASP A 61 11.94 -7.70 -3.18
CA ASP A 61 12.22 -6.27 -3.23
C ASP A 61 11.03 -5.45 -2.76
N ALA A 62 9.82 -5.82 -3.18
CA ALA A 62 8.60 -5.13 -2.75
C ALA A 62 8.37 -5.29 -1.26
N LYS A 63 8.60 -6.50 -0.73
CA LYS A 63 8.49 -6.77 0.72
C LYS A 63 9.52 -5.98 1.52
N ALA A 64 10.74 -5.88 1.01
CA ALA A 64 11.80 -5.11 1.68
C ALA A 64 11.42 -3.63 1.75
N ALA A 65 10.88 -3.08 0.67
CA ALA A 65 10.41 -1.70 0.64
C ALA A 65 9.25 -1.49 1.64
N GLU A 66 8.30 -2.41 1.66
CA GLU A 66 7.17 -2.35 2.60
C GLU A 66 7.68 -2.32 4.04
N LYS A 67 8.57 -3.24 4.39
CA LYS A 67 9.11 -3.33 5.74
C LYS A 67 9.82 -2.04 6.15
N ARG A 68 10.61 -1.48 5.23
CA ARG A 68 11.33 -0.23 5.47
C ARG A 68 10.37 0.94 5.72
N ILE A 69 9.37 1.08 4.85
CA ILE A 69 8.42 2.18 4.93
C ILE A 69 7.53 2.07 6.17
N LYS A 70 7.16 0.85 6.57
CA LYS A 70 6.38 0.64 7.79
C LYS A 70 7.10 1.16 9.02
N GLY A 71 8.43 1.14 9.02
CA GLY A 71 9.23 1.65 10.13
C GLY A 71 9.38 3.16 10.13
N TRP A 72 8.93 3.86 9.09
CA TRP A 72 9.08 5.31 8.99
C TRP A 72 8.05 6.04 9.84
N SER A 73 8.42 7.25 10.29
CA SER A 73 7.47 8.14 10.95
C SER A 73 6.40 8.62 9.96
N ARG A 74 5.31 9.17 10.49
CA ARG A 74 4.26 9.74 9.65
C ARG A 74 4.79 10.84 8.74
N ALA A 75 5.61 11.74 9.28
CA ALA A 75 6.18 12.83 8.50
C ALA A 75 7.01 12.31 7.32
N LYS A 76 7.77 11.25 7.54
CA LYS A 76 8.58 10.66 6.48
C LYS A 76 7.72 9.97 5.42
N LYS A 77 6.62 9.32 5.82
CA LYS A 77 5.67 8.74 4.88
C LYS A 77 4.99 9.82 4.03
N GLU A 78 4.63 10.93 4.63
CA GLU A 78 4.04 12.06 3.92
C GLU A 78 5.01 12.66 2.90
N ALA A 79 6.30 12.61 3.18
CA ALA A 79 7.31 13.13 2.26
C ALA A 79 7.45 12.29 0.98
N LEU A 80 6.97 11.05 0.97
CA LEU A 80 6.92 10.23 -0.24
C LEU A 80 5.87 10.70 -1.24
N ILE A 81 4.84 11.33 -0.76
CA ILE A 81 3.64 11.65 -1.55
C ILE A 81 3.81 12.98 -2.38
#